data_840c687dc9345a6aa8736c5e6856fde7
#
_entry.id   840c687dc9345a6aa8736c5e6856fde7
#
_cell.length_a   1.000
_cell.length_b   1.000
_cell.length_c   1.000
_cell.angle_alpha   90.00
_cell.angle_beta   90.00
_cell.angle_gamma   90.00
#
_symmetry.space_group_name_H-M   'P 1'
#
loop_
_entity.id
_entity.type
_entity.pdbx_description
1 polymer ?
#
loop_
_entity_poly.entity_id
_entity_poly.type
_entity_poly.pdbx_seq_one_letter_code
_entity_poly.pdbx_strand_id
1 'polypeptide(L)'
;MIELYKVLSRKQPHFQAQSRYGFTLIELIVTVAVLAIIVMIATPYILKQLASMEAKRIEGQIKNTLKLAKAESLIRRQDLLVCLSNDGGTCDRDSYKKLLLFLDTNDNNNFDVGVDDLLEEQAIEPKYSTLYLRVGNKRHYTKFWGDSGSPRGHFGHIKYCPTSTYNHTMYQISFNQGGGITYKPNASHPTDCGN
;
A
#
# COMPACT_ATOMS: atom_id res chain seq x y z
N MET A 1 8.17 -62.21 -62.24
CA MET A 1 9.24 -61.70 -61.36
C MET A 1 9.67 -60.30 -61.82
N ILE A 2 8.73 -59.39 -62.06
CA ILE A 2 8.96 -58.01 -62.51
C ILE A 2 7.78 -57.16 -61.99
N GLU A 3 7.69 -56.91 -60.68
CA GLU A 3 6.71 -55.99 -60.15
C GLU A 3 7.05 -55.50 -58.74
N LEU A 4 8.31 -55.24 -58.41
CA LEU A 4 8.73 -54.81 -57.10
C LEU A 4 9.64 -53.56 -57.09
N TYR A 5 9.63 -52.78 -58.18
CA TYR A 5 10.56 -51.64 -58.31
C TYR A 5 9.86 -50.25 -58.41
N LYS A 6 8.59 -50.11 -58.00
CA LYS A 6 7.82 -48.87 -58.21
C LYS A 6 7.32 -48.19 -56.96
N VAL A 7 7.85 -48.52 -55.79
CA VAL A 7 7.30 -47.95 -54.52
C VAL A 7 8.32 -47.11 -53.69
N LEU A 8 9.46 -46.76 -54.22
CA LEU A 8 10.43 -45.97 -53.44
C LEU A 8 10.84 -44.65 -54.09
N SER A 9 9.90 -43.94 -54.74
CA SER A 9 10.10 -42.52 -55.04
C SER A 9 9.45 -41.68 -53.94
N ARG A 10 10.03 -41.67 -52.76
CA ARG A 10 9.66 -40.68 -51.71
C ARG A 10 10.07 -39.29 -52.21
N LYS A 11 9.08 -38.44 -52.56
CA LYS A 11 9.23 -37.03 -52.74
C LYS A 11 9.81 -36.44 -51.40
N GLN A 12 11.04 -36.01 -51.45
CA GLN A 12 11.63 -35.27 -50.32
C GLN A 12 10.86 -33.96 -50.16
N PRO A 13 10.42 -33.60 -48.94
CA PRO A 13 9.85 -32.28 -48.72
C PRO A 13 10.96 -31.26 -48.93
N HIS A 14 10.76 -30.35 -49.87
CA HIS A 14 11.58 -29.16 -50.01
C HIS A 14 11.45 -28.35 -48.71
N PHE A 15 12.46 -28.42 -47.86
CA PHE A 15 12.64 -27.51 -46.74
C PHE A 15 12.97 -26.14 -47.35
N GLN A 16 11.95 -25.30 -47.47
CA GLN A 16 12.16 -23.91 -47.80
C GLN A 16 12.92 -23.27 -46.62
N ALA A 17 14.19 -22.99 -46.81
CA ALA A 17 14.97 -22.19 -45.87
C ALA A 17 14.31 -20.80 -45.79
N GLN A 18 13.57 -20.57 -44.70
CA GLN A 18 13.08 -19.21 -44.38
C GLN A 18 14.32 -18.33 -44.24
N SER A 19 14.44 -17.38 -45.14
CA SER A 19 15.45 -16.35 -45.11
C SER A 19 15.27 -15.56 -43.79
N ARG A 20 16.15 -15.77 -42.83
CA ARG A 20 16.22 -14.98 -41.61
C ARG A 20 16.86 -13.65 -41.97
N TYR A 21 16.04 -12.64 -42.22
CA TYR A 21 16.54 -11.27 -42.36
C TYR A 21 17.07 -10.82 -40.99
N GLY A 22 18.36 -10.53 -40.89
CA GLY A 22 18.96 -9.90 -39.74
C GLY A 22 18.57 -8.44 -39.70
N PHE A 23 18.46 -7.89 -38.46
CA PHE A 23 18.25 -6.46 -38.27
C PHE A 23 19.44 -5.65 -38.82
N THR A 24 19.14 -4.56 -39.50
CA THR A 24 20.19 -3.62 -39.93
C THR A 24 20.60 -2.74 -38.75
N LEU A 25 21.86 -2.28 -38.76
CA LEU A 25 22.37 -1.39 -37.71
C LEU A 25 21.54 -0.09 -37.59
N ILE A 26 21.10 0.45 -38.74
CA ILE A 26 20.26 1.66 -38.76
C ILE A 26 18.89 1.43 -38.13
N GLU A 27 18.26 0.27 -38.36
CA GLU A 27 16.98 -0.11 -37.77
C GLU A 27 17.07 -0.22 -36.24
N LEU A 28 18.19 -0.79 -35.72
CA LEU A 28 18.46 -0.85 -34.30
C LEU A 28 18.58 0.57 -33.69
N ILE A 29 19.35 1.46 -34.35
CA ILE A 29 19.52 2.83 -33.84
C ILE A 29 18.19 3.58 -33.81
N VAL A 30 17.39 3.49 -34.87
CA VAL A 30 16.10 4.15 -34.95
C VAL A 30 15.13 3.59 -33.90
N THR A 31 15.06 2.29 -33.71
CA THR A 31 14.19 1.67 -32.72
C THR A 31 14.56 2.09 -31.29
N VAL A 32 15.84 2.10 -30.94
CA VAL A 32 16.31 2.57 -29.62
C VAL A 32 16.01 4.06 -29.41
N ALA A 33 16.20 4.90 -30.43
CA ALA A 33 15.89 6.33 -30.35
C ALA A 33 14.38 6.57 -30.09
N VAL A 34 13.50 5.85 -30.81
CA VAL A 34 12.04 5.94 -30.60
C VAL A 34 11.64 5.44 -29.20
N LEU A 35 12.21 4.30 -28.76
CA LEU A 35 11.95 3.79 -27.40
C LEU A 35 12.38 4.78 -26.32
N ALA A 36 13.54 5.43 -26.48
CA ALA A 36 14.03 6.43 -25.52
C ALA A 36 13.04 7.61 -25.38
N ILE A 37 12.47 8.10 -26.49
CA ILE A 37 11.47 9.18 -26.47
C ILE A 37 10.20 8.73 -25.74
N ILE A 38 9.70 7.53 -26.03
CA ILE A 38 8.50 6.99 -25.38
C ILE A 38 8.71 6.87 -23.87
N VAL A 39 9.85 6.33 -23.42
CA VAL A 39 10.19 6.16 -21.99
C VAL A 39 10.23 7.52 -21.26
N MET A 40 10.84 8.55 -21.89
CA MET A 40 10.90 9.89 -21.29
C MET A 40 9.50 10.48 -21.00
N ILE A 41 8.53 10.25 -21.88
CA ILE A 41 7.17 10.76 -21.74
C ILE A 41 6.36 9.88 -20.77
N ALA A 42 6.50 8.55 -20.85
CA ALA A 42 5.70 7.61 -20.08
C ALA A 42 6.07 7.58 -18.58
N THR A 43 7.35 7.75 -18.24
CA THR A 43 7.86 7.61 -16.86
C THR A 43 7.11 8.50 -15.85
N PRO A 44 6.91 9.83 -16.06
CA PRO A 44 6.22 10.66 -15.07
C PRO A 44 4.76 10.27 -14.85
N TYR A 45 4.07 9.77 -15.88
CA TYR A 45 2.69 9.29 -15.76
C TYR A 45 2.61 8.00 -14.95
N ILE A 46 3.52 7.07 -15.19
CA ILE A 46 3.60 5.79 -14.46
C ILE A 46 3.86 6.04 -12.97
N LEU A 47 4.80 6.93 -12.64
CA LEU A 47 5.11 7.25 -11.24
C LEU A 47 3.92 7.89 -10.51
N LYS A 48 3.19 8.79 -11.15
CA LYS A 48 1.94 9.37 -10.59
C LYS A 48 0.87 8.29 -10.36
N GLN A 49 0.74 7.36 -11.29
CA GLN A 49 -0.19 6.24 -11.14
C GLN A 49 0.18 5.32 -9.98
N LEU A 50 1.46 4.98 -9.84
CA LEU A 50 1.96 4.18 -8.72
C LEU A 50 1.73 4.87 -7.37
N ALA A 51 2.01 6.16 -7.26
CA ALA A 51 1.73 6.94 -6.05
C ALA A 51 0.22 6.96 -5.71
N SER A 52 -0.65 7.08 -6.72
CA SER A 52 -2.10 7.03 -6.53
C SER A 52 -2.58 5.63 -6.07
N MET A 53 -2.01 4.56 -6.61
CA MET A 53 -2.31 3.19 -6.18
C MET A 53 -1.84 2.94 -4.76
N GLU A 54 -0.65 3.41 -4.37
CA GLU A 54 -0.16 3.34 -3.00
C GLU A 54 -1.11 4.07 -2.03
N ALA A 55 -1.52 5.29 -2.38
CA ALA A 55 -2.44 6.07 -1.56
C ALA A 55 -3.75 5.32 -1.28
N LYS A 56 -4.35 4.70 -2.31
CA LYS A 56 -5.59 3.90 -2.18
C LYS A 56 -5.38 2.62 -1.36
N ARG A 57 -4.25 1.94 -1.55
CA ARG A 57 -3.90 0.74 -0.77
C ARG A 57 -3.80 1.09 0.72
N ILE A 58 -3.04 2.12 1.05
CA ILE A 58 -2.83 2.56 2.45
C ILE A 58 -4.15 3.07 3.06
N GLU A 59 -4.97 3.80 2.30
CA GLU A 59 -6.31 4.20 2.72
C GLU A 59 -7.14 2.98 3.16
N GLY A 60 -7.17 1.95 2.32
CA GLY A 60 -7.88 0.70 2.60
C GLY A 60 -7.36 0.01 3.86
N GLN A 61 -6.05 -0.12 3.99
CA GLN A 61 -5.41 -0.72 5.17
C GLN A 61 -5.78 0.02 6.46
N ILE A 62 -5.60 1.34 6.51
CA ILE A 62 -5.94 2.15 7.69
C ILE A 62 -7.42 2.00 8.06
N LYS A 63 -8.33 2.12 7.07
CA LYS A 63 -9.77 1.99 7.31
C LYS A 63 -10.15 0.62 7.82
N ASN A 64 -9.56 -0.43 7.27
CA ASN A 64 -9.83 -1.81 7.68
C ASN A 64 -9.34 -2.07 9.10
N THR A 65 -8.11 -1.70 9.44
CA THR A 65 -7.58 -1.87 10.80
C THR A 65 -8.39 -1.08 11.83
N LEU A 66 -8.78 0.17 11.57
CA LEU A 66 -9.63 0.94 12.48
C LEU A 66 -11.03 0.32 12.65
N LYS A 67 -11.62 -0.22 11.57
CA LYS A 67 -12.91 -0.93 11.65
C LYS A 67 -12.78 -2.25 12.41
N LEU A 68 -11.70 -2.97 12.20
CA LEU A 68 -11.38 -4.19 12.93
C LEU A 68 -11.20 -3.90 14.41
N ALA A 69 -10.43 -2.86 14.77
CA ALA A 69 -10.25 -2.42 16.15
C ALA A 69 -11.58 -2.14 16.85
N LYS A 70 -12.50 -1.44 16.15
CA LYS A 70 -13.84 -1.17 16.65
C LYS A 70 -14.63 -2.46 16.86
N ALA A 71 -14.63 -3.38 15.90
CA ALA A 71 -15.38 -4.62 15.97
C ALA A 71 -14.85 -5.57 17.04
N GLU A 72 -13.52 -5.78 17.05
CA GLU A 72 -12.86 -6.68 17.99
C GLU A 72 -12.94 -6.17 19.44
N SER A 73 -12.84 -4.84 19.66
CA SER A 73 -13.02 -4.29 21.01
C SER A 73 -14.41 -4.60 21.58
N LEU A 74 -15.46 -4.52 20.78
CA LEU A 74 -16.83 -4.87 21.17
C LEU A 74 -17.00 -6.38 21.39
N ILE A 75 -16.45 -7.21 20.51
CA ILE A 75 -16.58 -8.66 20.58
C ILE A 75 -15.87 -9.21 21.81
N ARG A 76 -14.62 -8.75 22.04
CA ARG A 76 -13.79 -9.18 23.18
C ARG A 76 -14.17 -8.50 24.49
N ARG A 77 -14.87 -7.36 24.41
CA ARG A 77 -15.14 -6.46 25.54
C ARG A 77 -13.85 -6.01 26.23
N GLN A 78 -12.81 -5.78 25.43
CA GLN A 78 -11.49 -5.36 25.87
C GLN A 78 -11.06 -4.13 25.09
N ASP A 79 -10.26 -3.28 25.74
CA ASP A 79 -9.73 -2.07 25.12
C ASP A 79 -8.62 -2.44 24.16
N LEU A 80 -8.71 -2.00 22.91
CA LEU A 80 -7.72 -2.26 21.88
C LEU A 80 -7.02 -0.98 21.46
N LEU A 81 -5.71 -1.08 21.27
CA LEU A 81 -4.88 0.03 20.81
C LEU A 81 -4.54 -0.12 19.33
N VAL A 82 -4.56 1.03 18.64
CA VAL A 82 -4.02 1.14 17.28
C VAL A 82 -2.96 2.21 17.27
N CYS A 83 -1.78 1.88 16.74
CA CYS A 83 -0.70 2.84 16.59
C CYS A 83 0.12 2.61 15.31
N LEU A 84 0.88 3.63 14.94
CA LEU A 84 1.94 3.50 13.93
C LEU A 84 3.23 3.09 14.62
N SER A 85 4.07 2.27 13.96
CA SER A 85 5.36 1.85 14.49
C SER A 85 6.41 1.74 13.39
N ASN A 86 7.65 2.08 13.71
CA ASN A 86 8.80 1.89 12.83
C ASN A 86 9.51 0.56 13.07
N ASP A 87 9.56 0.10 14.30
CA ASP A 87 10.26 -1.10 14.74
C ASP A 87 9.36 -2.33 14.93
N GLY A 88 8.04 -2.10 15.06
CA GLY A 88 7.05 -3.15 15.33
C GLY A 88 6.73 -3.32 16.81
N GLY A 89 7.22 -2.43 17.67
CA GLY A 89 6.96 -2.42 19.12
C GLY A 89 6.52 -1.02 19.57
N THR A 90 7.46 -0.09 19.57
CA THR A 90 7.20 1.28 20.04
C THR A 90 6.17 2.00 19.17
N CYS A 91 5.16 2.59 19.81
CA CYS A 91 4.15 3.40 19.14
C CYS A 91 4.67 4.80 18.85
N ASP A 92 4.63 5.20 17.58
CA ASP A 92 5.10 6.48 17.05
C ASP A 92 3.95 7.33 16.48
N ARG A 93 4.12 8.65 16.50
CA ARG A 93 3.19 9.59 15.85
C ARG A 93 3.50 9.78 14.38
N ASP A 94 4.76 9.62 14.00
CA ASP A 94 5.33 9.91 12.69
C ASP A 94 6.05 8.65 12.23
N SER A 95 5.26 7.66 11.79
CA SER A 95 5.77 6.36 11.35
C SER A 95 5.31 6.05 9.93
N TYR A 96 6.12 5.25 9.25
CA TYR A 96 5.84 4.85 7.87
C TYR A 96 6.09 3.36 7.59
N LYS A 97 6.30 2.52 8.61
CA LYS A 97 6.55 1.09 8.36
C LYS A 97 5.36 0.21 8.64
N LYS A 98 4.78 0.33 9.82
CA LYS A 98 3.77 -0.61 10.30
C LYS A 98 2.59 0.11 10.96
N LEU A 99 1.41 -0.49 10.85
CA LEU A 99 0.22 -0.16 11.63
C LEU A 99 -0.11 -1.38 12.48
N LEU A 100 -0.14 -1.20 13.80
CA LEU A 100 -0.37 -2.26 14.77
C LEU A 100 -1.76 -2.12 15.39
N LEU A 101 -2.44 -3.27 15.58
CA LEU A 101 -3.64 -3.41 16.39
C LEU A 101 -3.38 -4.49 17.44
N PHE A 102 -3.45 -4.14 18.71
CA PHE A 102 -3.11 -5.03 19.81
C PHE A 102 -3.89 -4.76 21.09
N LEU A 103 -3.92 -5.75 21.97
CA LEU A 103 -4.37 -5.64 23.34
C LEU A 103 -3.16 -5.35 24.23
N ASP A 104 -3.12 -4.20 24.85
CA ASP A 104 -2.09 -3.78 25.80
C ASP A 104 -2.42 -4.37 27.17
N THR A 105 -1.68 -5.41 27.59
CA THR A 105 -1.94 -6.14 28.83
C THR A 105 -1.21 -5.55 30.01
N ASN A 106 -0.12 -4.82 29.80
CA ASN A 106 0.67 -4.19 30.85
C ASN A 106 0.42 -2.66 31.00
N ASP A 107 -0.48 -2.10 30.17
CA ASP A 107 -0.96 -0.71 30.21
C ASP A 107 0.16 0.34 29.99
N ASN A 108 1.19 -0.03 29.19
CA ASN A 108 2.31 0.85 28.86
C ASN A 108 2.14 1.64 27.55
N ASN A 109 1.07 1.33 26.80
CA ASN A 109 0.68 1.95 25.52
C ASN A 109 1.67 1.72 24.36
N ASN A 110 2.51 0.67 24.45
CA ASN A 110 3.37 0.16 23.40
C ASN A 110 3.07 -1.31 23.19
N PHE A 111 3.50 -1.87 22.09
CA PHE A 111 3.36 -3.29 21.85
C PHE A 111 4.63 -4.04 22.30
N ASP A 112 4.48 -4.93 23.28
CA ASP A 112 5.56 -5.76 23.81
C ASP A 112 5.40 -7.22 23.38
N VAL A 113 6.34 -7.70 22.58
CA VAL A 113 6.32 -9.08 22.10
C VAL A 113 6.38 -10.07 23.26
N GLY A 114 5.42 -11.00 23.30
CA GLY A 114 5.33 -12.02 24.36
C GLY A 114 4.61 -11.57 25.63
N VAL A 115 4.21 -10.33 25.74
CA VAL A 115 3.39 -9.76 26.83
C VAL A 115 2.00 -9.41 26.33
N ASP A 116 1.93 -8.67 25.21
CA ASP A 116 0.72 -8.18 24.61
C ASP A 116 0.17 -9.12 23.54
N ASP A 117 -1.12 -9.06 23.29
CA ASP A 117 -1.79 -9.86 22.25
C ASP A 117 -1.91 -9.05 20.96
N LEU A 118 -1.09 -9.39 19.96
CA LEU A 118 -1.13 -8.78 18.63
C LEU A 118 -2.30 -9.35 17.83
N LEU A 119 -3.26 -8.50 17.47
CA LEU A 119 -4.40 -8.88 16.63
C LEU A 119 -4.12 -8.73 15.15
N GLU A 120 -3.47 -7.62 14.77
CA GLU A 120 -3.15 -7.33 13.38
C GLU A 120 -1.88 -6.49 13.26
N GLU A 121 -0.99 -6.87 12.35
CA GLU A 121 0.12 -6.06 11.88
C GLU A 121 -0.01 -5.83 10.39
N GLN A 122 -0.13 -4.57 9.99
CA GLN A 122 -0.14 -4.16 8.58
C GLN A 122 1.19 -3.54 8.21
N ALA A 123 1.94 -4.20 7.32
CA ALA A 123 3.10 -3.60 6.69
C ALA A 123 2.63 -2.51 5.70
N ILE A 124 2.88 -1.26 6.02
CA ILE A 124 2.48 -0.11 5.20
C ILE A 124 3.60 0.25 4.22
N GLU A 125 4.81 0.44 4.71
CA GLU A 125 6.04 0.73 3.97
C GLU A 125 5.81 1.65 2.76
N PRO A 126 5.34 2.89 2.95
CA PRO A 126 5.04 3.79 1.87
C PRO A 126 6.33 4.25 1.19
N LYS A 127 6.32 4.25 -0.14
CA LYS A 127 7.44 4.69 -0.98
C LYS A 127 7.33 6.17 -1.37
N TYR A 128 6.10 6.65 -1.51
CA TYR A 128 5.80 7.98 -2.03
C TYR A 128 5.25 8.95 -0.98
N SER A 129 5.14 8.51 0.29
CA SER A 129 4.49 9.29 1.34
C SER A 129 5.05 9.01 2.73
N THR A 130 4.58 9.81 3.69
CA THR A 130 4.78 9.59 5.13
C THR A 130 3.43 9.61 5.82
N LEU A 131 3.26 8.80 6.86
CA LEU A 131 2.05 8.78 7.68
C LEU A 131 2.27 9.51 8.99
N TYR A 132 1.23 10.22 9.43
CA TYR A 132 1.21 10.92 10.70
C TYR A 132 -0.06 10.59 11.47
N LEU A 133 0.10 10.06 12.67
CA LEU A 133 -0.99 9.86 13.61
C LEU A 133 -1.16 11.12 14.46
N ARG A 134 -2.37 11.67 14.50
CA ARG A 134 -2.71 12.86 15.31
C ARG A 134 -3.92 12.55 16.17
N VAL A 135 -3.68 12.30 17.44
CA VAL A 135 -4.68 11.99 18.47
C VAL A 135 -4.66 13.09 19.53
N GLY A 136 -5.79 13.32 20.15
CA GLY A 136 -5.91 14.29 21.23
C GLY A 136 -4.85 14.09 22.33
N ASN A 137 -4.42 15.18 22.97
CA ASN A 137 -3.33 15.20 23.96
C ASN A 137 -1.97 14.71 23.44
N LYS A 138 -1.72 14.83 22.12
CA LYS A 138 -0.46 14.42 21.49
C LYS A 138 -0.09 12.94 21.73
N ARG A 139 -1.08 12.05 21.87
CA ARG A 139 -0.85 10.62 22.05
C ARG A 139 -0.25 9.97 20.82
N HIS A 140 0.49 8.89 21.05
CA HIS A 140 1.13 8.07 20.00
C HIS A 140 0.25 6.91 19.53
N TYR A 141 -0.95 6.74 20.11
CA TYR A 141 -1.91 5.67 19.85
C TYR A 141 -3.34 6.18 19.91
N THR A 142 -4.27 5.44 19.33
CA THR A 142 -5.71 5.57 19.58
C THR A 142 -6.21 4.31 20.28
N LYS A 143 -7.12 4.47 21.25
CA LYS A 143 -7.69 3.37 22.04
C LYS A 143 -9.18 3.23 21.70
N PHE A 144 -9.61 2.04 21.33
CA PHE A 144 -11.01 1.67 21.14
C PHE A 144 -11.50 0.93 22.39
N TRP A 145 -12.51 1.50 23.05
CA TRP A 145 -13.00 0.97 24.32
C TRP A 145 -13.87 -0.26 24.12
N GLY A 146 -13.67 -1.29 24.93
CA GLY A 146 -14.39 -2.57 24.86
C GLY A 146 -15.89 -2.50 25.16
N ASP A 147 -16.34 -1.44 25.84
CA ASP A 147 -17.74 -1.22 26.16
C ASP A 147 -18.56 -0.57 25.03
N SER A 148 -17.92 0.12 24.11
CA SER A 148 -18.58 0.95 23.09
C SER A 148 -18.01 0.83 21.69
N GLY A 149 -16.85 0.23 21.53
CA GLY A 149 -16.12 0.21 20.24
C GLY A 149 -15.76 1.59 19.74
N SER A 150 -15.67 2.58 20.63
CA SER A 150 -15.48 3.98 20.26
C SER A 150 -14.19 4.54 20.86
N PRO A 151 -13.43 5.38 20.14
CA PRO A 151 -12.20 5.96 20.66
C PRO A 151 -12.47 7.20 21.52
N ARG A 152 -13.31 7.08 22.57
CA ARG A 152 -13.64 8.17 23.49
C ARG A 152 -12.40 8.71 24.15
N GLY A 153 -12.16 10.04 24.00
CA GLY A 153 -10.96 10.70 24.49
C GLY A 153 -9.68 10.39 23.71
N HIS A 154 -9.73 9.47 22.70
CA HIS A 154 -8.62 9.09 21.85
C HIS A 154 -8.94 9.29 20.36
N PHE A 155 -9.88 10.17 20.05
CA PHE A 155 -10.24 10.52 18.68
C PHE A 155 -9.15 11.34 17.98
N GLY A 156 -9.15 11.30 16.66
CA GLY A 156 -8.13 11.96 15.86
C GLY A 156 -8.19 11.61 14.40
N HIS A 157 -7.03 11.60 13.77
CA HIS A 157 -6.90 11.23 12.37
C HIS A 157 -5.51 10.70 12.05
N ILE A 158 -5.43 9.90 11.00
CA ILE A 158 -4.17 9.51 10.34
C ILE A 158 -4.09 10.31 9.05
N LYS A 159 -3.02 11.09 8.88
CA LYS A 159 -2.70 11.84 7.67
C LYS A 159 -1.85 11.00 6.74
N TYR A 160 -2.20 10.99 5.47
CA TYR A 160 -1.36 10.50 4.39
C TYR A 160 -0.73 11.71 3.68
N CYS A 161 0.57 11.86 3.83
CA CYS A 161 1.34 13.00 3.36
C CYS A 161 2.32 12.56 2.28
N PRO A 162 1.95 12.69 1.00
CA PRO A 162 2.83 12.34 -0.10
C PRO A 162 4.00 13.31 -0.20
N THR A 163 5.08 12.89 -0.88
CA THR A 163 6.14 13.80 -1.28
C THR A 163 5.58 14.92 -2.16
N SER A 164 6.25 16.07 -2.21
CA SER A 164 5.77 17.28 -2.90
C SER A 164 5.32 17.05 -4.35
N THR A 165 5.92 16.08 -5.03
CA THR A 165 5.59 15.71 -6.42
C THR A 165 4.19 15.11 -6.58
N TYR A 166 3.60 14.55 -5.51
CA TYR A 166 2.34 13.78 -5.54
C TYR A 166 1.26 14.34 -4.64
N ASN A 167 1.27 15.63 -4.35
CA ASN A 167 0.35 16.31 -3.41
C ASN A 167 -1.14 16.07 -3.69
N HIS A 168 -1.53 15.73 -4.93
CA HIS A 168 -2.91 15.43 -5.29
C HIS A 168 -3.48 14.17 -4.62
N THR A 169 -2.63 13.29 -4.07
CA THR A 169 -3.04 12.07 -3.35
C THR A 169 -3.18 12.27 -1.85
N MET A 170 -2.98 13.49 -1.33
CA MET A 170 -3.05 13.82 0.08
C MET A 170 -4.47 13.66 0.65
N TYR A 171 -4.58 13.04 1.83
CA TYR A 171 -5.86 12.85 2.53
C TYR A 171 -5.63 12.59 4.03
N GLN A 172 -6.73 12.56 4.78
CA GLN A 172 -6.74 12.08 6.15
C GLN A 172 -7.91 11.10 6.40
N ILE A 173 -7.67 10.11 7.25
CA ILE A 173 -8.70 9.22 7.78
C ILE A 173 -9.00 9.66 9.21
N SER A 174 -10.18 10.23 9.42
CA SER A 174 -10.63 10.68 10.75
C SER A 174 -11.37 9.57 11.46
N PHE A 175 -11.19 9.47 12.77
CA PHE A 175 -11.98 8.66 13.68
C PHE A 175 -12.48 9.55 14.82
N ASN A 176 -13.80 9.63 14.98
CA ASN A 176 -14.45 10.51 15.94
C ASN A 176 -14.79 9.79 17.25
N GLN A 177 -15.22 10.53 18.28
CA GLN A 177 -15.59 9.98 19.58
C GLN A 177 -16.66 8.91 19.55
N GLY A 178 -17.56 8.92 18.54
CA GLY A 178 -18.62 7.91 18.35
C GLY A 178 -18.17 6.68 17.55
N GLY A 179 -16.87 6.58 17.23
CA GLY A 179 -16.33 5.46 16.44
C GLY A 179 -16.67 5.55 14.95
N GLY A 180 -17.05 6.73 14.43
CA GLY A 180 -17.19 6.98 12.99
C GLY A 180 -15.83 7.12 12.34
N ILE A 181 -15.58 6.36 11.27
CA ILE A 181 -14.34 6.37 10.49
C ILE A 181 -14.64 6.96 9.12
N THR A 182 -14.04 8.10 8.80
CA THR A 182 -14.37 8.89 7.62
C THR A 182 -13.12 9.28 6.83
N TYR A 183 -13.16 9.07 5.51
CA TYR A 183 -12.18 9.59 4.57
C TYR A 183 -12.42 11.08 4.32
N LYS A 184 -11.38 11.87 4.40
CA LYS A 184 -11.40 13.31 4.14
C LYS A 184 -10.33 13.68 3.11
N PRO A 185 -10.72 13.98 1.87
CA PRO A 185 -9.77 14.39 0.85
C PRO A 185 -9.24 15.80 1.13
N ASN A 186 -8.00 16.06 0.76
CA ASN A 186 -7.34 17.35 0.98
C ASN A 186 -8.09 18.53 0.33
N ALA A 187 -8.80 18.29 -0.78
CA ALA A 187 -9.56 19.33 -1.51
C ALA A 187 -10.67 19.97 -0.65
N SER A 188 -11.32 19.19 0.23
CA SER A 188 -12.41 19.68 1.11
C SER A 188 -11.97 19.85 2.57
N HIS A 189 -10.89 19.20 2.95
CA HIS A 189 -10.33 19.27 4.31
C HIS A 189 -8.81 19.34 4.22
N PRO A 190 -8.21 20.55 4.29
CA PRO A 190 -6.76 20.69 4.22
C PRO A 190 -6.06 19.79 5.23
N THR A 191 -5.16 18.94 4.76
CA THR A 191 -4.51 17.90 5.58
C THR A 191 -3.32 18.48 6.35
N ASP A 192 -2.76 19.58 5.88
CA ASP A 192 -1.65 20.31 6.53
C ASP A 192 -0.49 19.41 6.97
N CYS A 193 0.24 18.91 5.99
CA CYS A 193 1.33 17.95 6.17
C CYS A 193 2.65 18.55 6.67
N GLY A 194 2.70 19.84 6.90
CA GLY A 194 3.90 20.55 7.35
C GLY A 194 3.97 20.82 8.86
N ASN A 195 2.93 20.46 9.62
CA ASN A 195 2.80 20.77 11.06
C ASN A 195 2.43 19.56 11.90
#